data_471a1fe6ee959f1e8bc5fb88b54d7787
#
_entry.id   471a1fe6ee959f1e8bc5fb88b54d7787
#
_cell.length_a   1.000
_cell.length_b   1.000
_cell.length_c   1.000
_cell.angle_alpha   90.00
_cell.angle_beta   90.00
_cell.angle_gamma   90.00
#
_symmetry.space_group_name_H-M   'P 1'
#
loop_
_entity.id
_entity.type
_entity.pdbx_description
1 polymer ?
#
loop_
_entity_poly.entity_id
_entity_poly.type
_entity_poly.pdbx_seq_one_letter_code
_entity_poly.pdbx_strand_id
1 'polypeptide(L)'
;MFSKILIANRGEIAVRIIRACREMGISTVAIYSEADKDSLHVQLADESYCVGGNRVADSYLNMPAILTVAVESGAQAIHPGYGLLSENAKFVSLCEQCNINFIGPSSEMIKLLGDKDNARKTMRAAGVPVTPGCDIVESVEQAKEEAEKIGFPLLIKARSGGGGKGIRRVDSIEQFEEAFLSASSEAQSAFGDGACYIEKFIHPVKHIEMQLLCDKYGNIVCLGERECSVQRKNQKMIEESPSPALDEKTRKEMM
;
A
#
# COMPACT_ATOMS: atom_id res chain seq x y z
N MET A 1 26.99 4.75 2.38
CA MET A 1 25.98 5.66 1.80
C MET A 1 25.96 5.39 0.30
N PHE A 2 24.81 5.41 -0.36
CA PHE A 2 24.74 5.24 -1.80
C PHE A 2 25.34 6.45 -2.50
N SER A 3 25.98 6.23 -3.65
CA SER A 3 26.50 7.30 -4.51
C SER A 3 25.55 7.64 -5.68
N LYS A 4 24.72 6.68 -6.09
CA LYS A 4 23.75 6.85 -7.17
C LYS A 4 22.48 6.05 -6.93
N ILE A 5 21.32 6.69 -7.14
CA ILE A 5 19.98 6.10 -6.94
C ILE A 5 19.13 6.31 -8.20
N LEU A 6 18.46 5.23 -8.64
CA LEU A 6 17.41 5.33 -9.66
C LEU A 6 16.06 5.60 -8.98
N ILE A 7 15.30 6.52 -9.55
CA ILE A 7 13.96 6.88 -9.06
C ILE A 7 12.92 6.25 -9.98
N ALA A 8 12.28 5.18 -9.49
CA ALA A 8 11.28 4.41 -10.23
C ALA A 8 9.89 5.03 -10.09
N ASN A 9 9.79 6.32 -10.37
CA ASN A 9 8.54 7.08 -10.31
C ASN A 9 8.60 8.31 -11.22
N ARG A 10 7.56 9.13 -11.20
CA ARG A 10 7.39 10.32 -12.02
C ARG A 10 6.82 11.49 -11.21
N GLY A 11 6.68 12.64 -11.87
CA GLY A 11 5.97 13.80 -11.33
C GLY A 11 6.59 14.37 -10.06
N GLU A 12 5.73 14.83 -9.15
CA GLU A 12 6.15 15.58 -7.95
C GLU A 12 6.95 14.71 -6.97
N ILE A 13 6.61 13.43 -6.83
CA ILE A 13 7.35 12.54 -5.92
C ILE A 13 8.77 12.27 -6.42
N ALA A 14 8.96 12.12 -7.74
CA ALA A 14 10.30 11.98 -8.30
C ALA A 14 11.12 13.27 -8.07
N VAL A 15 10.53 14.45 -8.25
CA VAL A 15 11.17 15.73 -7.91
C VAL A 15 11.53 15.82 -6.42
N ARG A 16 10.64 15.36 -5.53
CA ARG A 16 10.89 15.34 -4.07
C ARG A 16 12.10 14.49 -3.71
N ILE A 17 12.19 13.30 -4.32
CA ILE A 17 13.31 12.36 -4.11
C ILE A 17 14.61 12.94 -4.68
N ILE A 18 14.60 13.50 -5.89
CA ILE A 18 15.77 14.14 -6.52
C ILE A 18 16.33 15.24 -5.59
N ARG A 19 15.46 16.09 -5.04
CA ARG A 19 15.89 17.15 -4.12
C ARG A 19 16.57 16.59 -2.88
N ALA A 20 15.99 15.57 -2.25
CA ALA A 20 16.58 14.92 -1.07
C ALA A 20 17.94 14.29 -1.41
N CYS A 21 18.05 13.59 -2.55
CA CYS A 21 19.31 13.00 -3.01
C CYS A 21 20.38 14.08 -3.23
N ARG A 22 20.00 15.20 -3.84
CA ARG A 22 20.92 16.34 -4.07
C ARG A 22 21.44 16.93 -2.76
N GLU A 23 20.57 17.11 -1.75
CA GLU A 23 20.97 17.58 -0.41
C GLU A 23 21.93 16.61 0.28
N MET A 24 21.83 15.32 -0.03
CA MET A 24 22.70 14.27 0.49
C MET A 24 23.97 14.03 -0.36
N GLY A 25 24.15 14.73 -1.46
CA GLY A 25 25.27 14.50 -2.39
C GLY A 25 25.19 13.19 -3.17
N ILE A 26 23.97 12.67 -3.41
CA ILE A 26 23.71 11.42 -4.12
C ILE A 26 23.26 11.73 -5.54
N SER A 27 23.92 11.15 -6.54
CA SER A 27 23.52 11.27 -7.94
C SER A 27 22.22 10.54 -8.23
N THR A 28 21.43 11.09 -9.13
CA THR A 28 20.07 10.63 -9.42
C THR A 28 19.90 10.18 -10.87
N VAL A 29 19.20 9.07 -11.07
CA VAL A 29 18.78 8.57 -12.38
C VAL A 29 17.26 8.60 -12.41
N ALA A 30 16.68 9.41 -13.30
CA ALA A 30 15.25 9.44 -13.53
C ALA A 30 14.87 8.51 -14.69
N ILE A 31 13.68 7.92 -14.59
CA ILE A 31 13.03 7.23 -15.71
C ILE A 31 11.84 8.03 -16.20
N TYR A 32 11.51 7.92 -17.48
CA TYR A 32 10.38 8.60 -18.06
C TYR A 32 9.73 7.81 -19.19
N SER A 33 8.42 8.02 -19.42
CA SER A 33 7.72 7.62 -20.63
C SER A 33 7.92 8.64 -21.73
N GLU A 34 7.72 8.29 -23.00
CA GLU A 34 7.82 9.25 -24.12
C GLU A 34 7.02 10.55 -23.88
N ALA A 35 5.84 10.44 -23.24
CA ALA A 35 4.99 11.60 -22.93
C ALA A 35 5.58 12.52 -21.85
N ASP A 36 6.43 11.98 -20.98
CA ASP A 36 6.99 12.73 -19.85
C ASP A 36 8.40 13.27 -20.08
N LYS A 37 8.94 13.17 -21.31
CA LYS A 37 10.32 13.56 -21.65
C LYS A 37 10.72 14.98 -21.23
N ASP A 38 9.77 15.91 -21.25
CA ASP A 38 9.98 17.31 -20.91
C ASP A 38 9.55 17.64 -19.46
N SER A 39 9.23 16.62 -18.66
CA SER A 39 8.78 16.79 -17.28
C SER A 39 9.90 17.27 -16.34
N LEU A 40 9.53 17.98 -15.29
CA LEU A 40 10.47 18.60 -14.36
C LEU A 40 11.46 17.61 -13.72
N HIS A 41 11.00 16.40 -13.36
CA HIS A 41 11.87 15.39 -12.78
C HIS A 41 12.95 14.90 -13.74
N VAL A 42 12.67 14.88 -15.05
CA VAL A 42 13.66 14.54 -16.08
C VAL A 42 14.73 15.63 -16.21
N GLN A 43 14.31 16.90 -16.13
CA GLN A 43 15.22 18.05 -16.20
C GLN A 43 16.10 18.21 -14.96
N LEU A 44 15.62 17.77 -13.79
CA LEU A 44 16.32 17.95 -12.52
C LEU A 44 17.28 16.80 -12.17
N ALA A 45 17.08 15.61 -12.71
CA ALA A 45 17.94 14.45 -12.46
C ALA A 45 19.31 14.62 -13.14
N ASP A 46 20.34 13.98 -12.61
CA ASP A 46 21.68 13.99 -13.20
C ASP A 46 21.74 13.16 -14.49
N GLU A 47 20.98 12.06 -14.53
CA GLU A 47 20.79 11.23 -15.72
C GLU A 47 19.31 10.89 -15.88
N SER A 48 18.87 10.67 -17.13
CA SER A 48 17.47 10.29 -17.38
C SER A 48 17.35 9.37 -18.59
N TYR A 49 16.43 8.38 -18.49
CA TYR A 49 16.26 7.34 -19.50
C TYR A 49 14.79 7.12 -19.82
N CYS A 50 14.49 7.00 -21.12
CA CYS A 50 13.18 6.60 -21.59
C CYS A 50 13.00 5.08 -21.36
N VAL A 51 11.95 4.69 -20.65
CA VAL A 51 11.66 3.28 -20.34
C VAL A 51 10.50 2.70 -21.14
N GLY A 52 9.95 3.46 -22.05
CA GLY A 52 8.89 3.00 -22.96
C GLY A 52 7.88 4.05 -23.35
N GLY A 53 6.81 3.60 -24.02
CA GLY A 53 5.76 4.44 -24.56
C GLY A 53 4.89 5.14 -23.51
N ASN A 54 3.86 5.83 -23.99
CA ASN A 54 3.04 6.74 -23.16
C ASN A 54 2.21 6.05 -22.06
N ARG A 55 1.84 4.78 -22.26
CA ARG A 55 1.05 4.04 -21.29
C ARG A 55 1.92 3.64 -20.10
N VAL A 56 1.37 3.75 -18.89
CA VAL A 56 2.05 3.36 -17.64
C VAL A 56 2.48 1.89 -17.69
N ALA A 57 1.64 1.01 -18.27
CA ALA A 57 1.96 -0.41 -18.40
C ALA A 57 3.19 -0.67 -19.28
N ASP A 58 3.43 0.18 -20.26
CA ASP A 58 4.50 0.03 -21.25
C ASP A 58 5.80 0.75 -20.82
N SER A 59 5.75 1.51 -19.72
CA SER A 59 6.86 2.35 -19.21
C SER A 59 7.12 2.13 -17.72
N TYR A 60 6.39 2.84 -16.85
CA TYR A 60 6.63 2.85 -15.39
C TYR A 60 6.32 1.51 -14.68
N LEU A 61 5.59 0.59 -15.32
CA LEU A 61 5.38 -0.78 -14.85
C LEU A 61 6.23 -1.81 -15.63
N ASN A 62 7.07 -1.36 -16.55
CA ASN A 62 7.99 -2.22 -17.31
C ASN A 62 9.23 -2.55 -16.46
N MET A 63 9.10 -3.55 -15.59
CA MET A 63 10.15 -3.96 -14.66
C MET A 63 11.48 -4.27 -15.37
N PRO A 64 11.51 -5.03 -16.50
CA PRO A 64 12.76 -5.30 -17.21
C PRO A 64 13.47 -4.02 -17.67
N ALA A 65 12.75 -3.08 -18.27
CA ALA A 65 13.34 -1.82 -18.73
C ALA A 65 13.92 -0.99 -17.57
N ILE A 66 13.18 -0.90 -16.45
CA ILE A 66 13.64 -0.17 -15.27
C ILE A 66 14.90 -0.80 -14.67
N LEU A 67 14.95 -2.13 -14.56
CA LEU A 67 16.10 -2.85 -14.04
C LEU A 67 17.31 -2.74 -14.98
N THR A 68 17.09 -2.79 -16.29
CA THR A 68 18.16 -2.56 -17.27
C THR A 68 18.77 -1.19 -17.07
N VAL A 69 17.94 -0.13 -16.95
CA VAL A 69 18.44 1.23 -16.69
C VAL A 69 19.21 1.29 -15.36
N ALA A 70 18.73 0.63 -14.32
CA ALA A 70 19.40 0.63 -13.02
C ALA A 70 20.79 -0.02 -13.09
N VAL A 71 20.91 -1.14 -13.79
CA VAL A 71 22.18 -1.85 -13.98
C VAL A 71 23.14 -1.03 -14.87
N GLU A 72 22.69 -0.58 -16.02
CA GLU A 72 23.51 0.15 -17.01
C GLU A 72 23.99 1.51 -16.50
N SER A 73 23.15 2.21 -15.72
CA SER A 73 23.54 3.49 -15.10
C SER A 73 24.46 3.32 -13.88
N GLY A 74 24.63 2.09 -13.37
CA GLY A 74 25.38 1.81 -12.15
C GLY A 74 24.65 2.30 -10.88
N ALA A 75 23.33 2.39 -10.90
CA ALA A 75 22.57 2.74 -9.70
C ALA A 75 22.67 1.63 -8.64
N GLN A 76 23.00 2.01 -7.42
CA GLN A 76 23.17 1.08 -6.29
C GLN A 76 21.84 0.77 -5.59
N ALA A 77 20.85 1.64 -5.76
CA ALA A 77 19.54 1.49 -5.17
C ALA A 77 18.45 2.03 -6.09
N ILE A 78 17.22 1.55 -5.86
CA ILE A 78 16.00 2.07 -6.48
C ILE A 78 15.10 2.63 -5.40
N HIS A 79 14.68 3.90 -5.58
CA HIS A 79 13.62 4.51 -4.78
C HIS A 79 12.30 4.48 -5.58
N PRO A 80 11.29 3.74 -5.13
CA PRO A 80 10.04 3.57 -5.88
C PRO A 80 9.07 4.75 -5.72
N GLY A 81 9.29 5.67 -4.78
CA GLY A 81 8.28 6.64 -4.37
C GLY A 81 7.07 5.96 -3.75
N TYR A 82 5.88 6.32 -4.22
CA TYR A 82 4.60 5.68 -3.84
C TYR A 82 3.82 5.27 -5.09
N GLY A 83 2.86 4.34 -4.94
CA GLY A 83 2.11 3.78 -6.08
C GLY A 83 3.01 3.00 -7.04
N LEU A 84 2.58 2.82 -8.28
CA LEU A 84 3.33 2.10 -9.33
C LEU A 84 3.89 0.76 -8.82
N LEU A 85 5.21 0.64 -8.70
CA LEU A 85 5.91 -0.58 -8.26
C LEU A 85 6.30 -0.57 -6.77
N SER A 86 5.91 0.44 -5.99
CA SER A 86 6.34 0.58 -4.58
C SER A 86 5.87 -0.57 -3.68
N GLU A 87 4.74 -1.18 -4.00
CA GLU A 87 4.16 -2.31 -3.25
C GLU A 87 4.17 -3.62 -4.07
N ASN A 88 5.06 -3.71 -5.07
CA ASN A 88 5.15 -4.88 -5.93
C ASN A 88 6.25 -5.83 -5.47
N ALA A 89 5.88 -6.89 -4.74
CA ALA A 89 6.83 -7.87 -4.22
C ALA A 89 7.70 -8.54 -5.29
N LYS A 90 7.15 -8.74 -6.52
CA LYS A 90 7.91 -9.31 -7.63
C LYS A 90 9.03 -8.36 -8.08
N PHE A 91 8.73 -7.07 -8.18
CA PHE A 91 9.73 -6.06 -8.55
C PHE A 91 10.85 -6.00 -7.52
N VAL A 92 10.51 -5.99 -6.23
CA VAL A 92 11.51 -6.00 -5.14
C VAL A 92 12.39 -7.23 -5.21
N SER A 93 11.81 -8.42 -5.38
CA SER A 93 12.56 -9.67 -5.54
C SER A 93 13.51 -9.63 -6.76
N LEU A 94 13.11 -8.99 -7.85
CA LEU A 94 13.98 -8.81 -9.01
C LEU A 94 15.12 -7.81 -8.73
N CYS A 95 14.88 -6.75 -7.97
CA CYS A 95 15.95 -5.84 -7.51
C CYS A 95 16.97 -6.60 -6.66
N GLU A 96 16.49 -7.42 -5.70
CA GLU A 96 17.34 -8.27 -4.85
C GLU A 96 18.23 -9.21 -5.68
N GLN A 97 17.67 -9.88 -6.70
CA GLN A 97 18.39 -10.76 -7.61
C GLN A 97 19.44 -10.02 -8.46
N CYS A 98 19.20 -8.75 -8.77
CA CYS A 98 20.16 -7.90 -9.48
C CYS A 98 21.19 -7.22 -8.55
N ASN A 99 21.21 -7.53 -7.26
CA ASN A 99 22.02 -6.84 -6.24
C ASN A 99 21.80 -5.33 -6.16
N ILE A 100 20.59 -4.88 -6.48
CA ILE A 100 20.14 -3.49 -6.36
C ILE A 100 19.34 -3.35 -5.07
N ASN A 101 19.72 -2.40 -4.22
CA ASN A 101 18.98 -2.16 -2.98
C ASN A 101 17.63 -1.49 -3.29
N PHE A 102 16.54 -2.10 -2.87
CA PHE A 102 15.24 -1.46 -2.91
C PHE A 102 15.07 -0.60 -1.66
N ILE A 103 14.76 0.70 -1.83
CA ILE A 103 14.50 1.62 -0.72
C ILE A 103 13.04 1.44 -0.30
N GLY A 104 12.83 0.51 0.62
CA GLY A 104 11.51 0.08 1.09
C GLY A 104 11.61 -1.26 1.82
N PRO A 105 10.45 -1.88 2.15
CA PRO A 105 10.40 -3.21 2.77
C PRO A 105 10.91 -4.29 1.82
N SER A 106 11.31 -5.45 2.38
CA SER A 106 11.70 -6.62 1.58
C SER A 106 10.53 -7.19 0.79
N SER A 107 10.84 -7.97 -0.25
CA SER A 107 9.83 -8.66 -1.06
C SER A 107 8.90 -9.56 -0.22
N GLU A 108 9.44 -10.21 0.82
CA GLU A 108 8.68 -11.04 1.76
C GLU A 108 7.70 -10.20 2.59
N MET A 109 8.15 -9.06 3.12
CA MET A 109 7.30 -8.17 3.93
C MET A 109 6.18 -7.56 3.10
N ILE A 110 6.48 -7.11 1.88
CA ILE A 110 5.44 -6.59 0.98
C ILE A 110 4.41 -7.67 0.64
N LYS A 111 4.84 -8.91 0.39
CA LYS A 111 3.93 -10.02 0.14
C LYS A 111 3.09 -10.37 1.36
N LEU A 112 3.71 -10.39 2.55
CA LEU A 112 3.03 -10.70 3.81
C LEU A 112 1.95 -9.68 4.15
N LEU A 113 2.28 -8.39 4.07
CA LEU A 113 1.38 -7.30 4.46
C LEU A 113 0.44 -6.84 3.34
N GLY A 114 0.77 -7.16 2.09
CA GLY A 114 -0.09 -6.87 0.94
C GLY A 114 -1.35 -7.74 0.87
N ASP A 115 -1.33 -8.92 1.49
CA ASP A 115 -2.51 -9.75 1.69
C ASP A 115 -3.21 -9.36 3.00
N LYS A 116 -4.45 -8.86 2.90
CA LYS A 116 -5.20 -8.33 4.04
C LYS A 116 -5.47 -9.38 5.13
N ASP A 117 -5.70 -10.63 4.74
CA ASP A 117 -5.95 -11.72 5.68
C ASP A 117 -4.67 -12.08 6.44
N ASN A 118 -3.56 -12.25 5.73
CA ASN A 118 -2.26 -12.50 6.32
C ASN A 118 -1.80 -11.34 7.21
N ALA A 119 -2.00 -10.10 6.77
CA ALA A 119 -1.67 -8.90 7.57
C ALA A 119 -2.46 -8.89 8.89
N ARG A 120 -3.77 -9.15 8.87
CA ARG A 120 -4.60 -9.22 10.09
C ARG A 120 -4.14 -10.33 11.04
N LYS A 121 -3.89 -11.53 10.50
CA LYS A 121 -3.41 -12.68 11.28
C LYS A 121 -2.07 -12.36 11.95
N THR A 122 -1.15 -11.78 11.20
CA THR A 122 0.17 -11.38 11.68
C THR A 122 0.07 -10.32 12.79
N MET A 123 -0.74 -9.28 12.58
CA MET A 123 -0.95 -8.23 13.58
C MET A 123 -1.62 -8.78 14.85
N ARG A 124 -2.62 -9.63 14.71
CA ARG A 124 -3.28 -10.30 15.86
C ARG A 124 -2.31 -11.17 16.65
N ALA A 125 -1.47 -11.94 15.96
CA ALA A 125 -0.44 -12.77 16.59
C ALA A 125 0.62 -11.94 17.33
N ALA A 126 0.90 -10.73 16.83
CA ALA A 126 1.80 -9.77 17.49
C ALA A 126 1.13 -8.97 18.63
N GLY A 127 -0.14 -9.22 18.95
CA GLY A 127 -0.87 -8.50 20.00
C GLY A 127 -1.36 -7.10 19.60
N VAL A 128 -1.25 -6.74 18.33
CA VAL A 128 -1.76 -5.46 17.81
C VAL A 128 -3.28 -5.54 17.70
N PRO A 129 -4.03 -4.58 18.24
CA PRO A 129 -5.48 -4.54 18.11
C PRO A 129 -5.91 -4.50 16.63
N VAL A 130 -6.83 -5.38 16.27
CA VAL A 130 -7.42 -5.41 14.93
C VAL A 130 -8.92 -5.22 15.02
N THR A 131 -9.54 -4.70 13.95
CA THR A 131 -11.00 -4.59 13.86
C THR A 131 -11.63 -5.97 14.14
N PRO A 132 -12.61 -6.08 15.04
CA PRO A 132 -13.31 -7.33 15.28
C PRO A 132 -13.89 -7.88 13.97
N GLY A 133 -13.70 -9.16 13.74
CA GLY A 133 -14.13 -9.80 12.50
C GLY A 133 -13.69 -11.25 12.44
N CYS A 134 -14.15 -11.96 11.43
CA CYS A 134 -13.74 -13.34 11.16
C CYS A 134 -12.79 -13.43 9.97
N ASP A 135 -12.18 -14.58 9.81
CA ASP A 135 -11.45 -14.96 8.61
C ASP A 135 -12.43 -15.27 7.45
N ILE A 136 -11.90 -15.70 6.32
CA ILE A 136 -12.73 -16.10 5.18
C ILE A 136 -13.71 -17.18 5.59
N VAL A 137 -14.98 -17.00 5.24
CA VAL A 137 -16.06 -17.94 5.49
C VAL A 137 -16.43 -18.68 4.19
N GLU A 138 -16.67 -19.97 4.31
CA GLU A 138 -16.89 -20.86 3.17
C GLU A 138 -18.38 -21.07 2.85
N SER A 139 -19.27 -20.79 3.83
CA SER A 139 -20.72 -20.92 3.66
C SER A 139 -21.49 -19.77 4.28
N VAL A 140 -22.75 -19.60 3.84
CA VAL A 140 -23.67 -18.60 4.37
C VAL A 140 -23.99 -18.89 5.84
N GLU A 141 -24.13 -20.16 6.22
CA GLU A 141 -24.43 -20.62 7.58
C GLU A 141 -23.30 -20.23 8.53
N GLN A 142 -22.05 -20.58 8.17
CA GLN A 142 -20.86 -20.17 8.94
C GLN A 142 -20.78 -18.64 9.04
N ALA A 143 -21.05 -17.95 7.93
CA ALA A 143 -21.03 -16.50 7.90
C ALA A 143 -22.06 -15.89 8.86
N LYS A 144 -23.27 -16.45 8.97
CA LYS A 144 -24.31 -16.00 9.92
C LYS A 144 -23.87 -16.19 11.37
N GLU A 145 -23.30 -17.34 11.70
CA GLU A 145 -22.79 -17.61 13.06
C GLU A 145 -21.72 -16.61 13.48
N GLU A 146 -20.79 -16.29 12.57
CA GLU A 146 -19.75 -15.30 12.83
C GLU A 146 -20.34 -13.88 12.92
N ALA A 147 -21.31 -13.56 12.08
CA ALA A 147 -22.01 -12.27 12.13
C ALA A 147 -22.71 -12.02 13.46
N GLU A 148 -23.37 -13.03 14.03
CA GLU A 148 -24.01 -12.95 15.35
C GLU A 148 -22.99 -12.72 16.47
N LYS A 149 -21.83 -13.38 16.41
CA LYS A 149 -20.74 -13.19 17.41
C LYS A 149 -20.14 -11.79 17.35
N ILE A 150 -19.94 -11.26 16.12
CA ILE A 150 -19.37 -9.92 15.88
C ILE A 150 -20.39 -8.84 16.23
N GLY A 151 -21.68 -9.10 15.99
CA GLY A 151 -22.80 -8.17 16.18
C GLY A 151 -22.88 -7.09 15.10
N PHE A 152 -24.08 -6.54 14.94
CA PHE A 152 -24.38 -5.51 13.92
C PHE A 152 -24.14 -4.08 14.43
N PRO A 153 -23.96 -3.08 13.55
CA PRO A 153 -23.74 -3.24 12.12
C PRO A 153 -22.38 -3.83 11.77
N LEU A 154 -22.28 -4.46 10.60
CA LEU A 154 -21.06 -5.08 10.10
C LEU A 154 -20.85 -4.81 8.60
N LEU A 155 -19.65 -5.13 8.11
CA LEU A 155 -19.28 -5.12 6.70
C LEU A 155 -18.97 -6.54 6.23
N ILE A 156 -19.55 -6.92 5.11
CA ILE A 156 -19.12 -8.08 4.33
C ILE A 156 -18.13 -7.57 3.28
N LYS A 157 -16.97 -8.19 3.17
CA LYS A 157 -15.91 -7.78 2.27
C LYS A 157 -15.39 -8.97 1.46
N ALA A 158 -15.25 -8.81 0.16
CA ALA A 158 -14.58 -9.77 -0.70
C ALA A 158 -13.07 -9.80 -0.41
N ARG A 159 -12.47 -10.99 -0.38
CA ARG A 159 -11.02 -11.19 -0.22
C ARG A 159 -10.23 -10.42 -1.28
N SER A 160 -10.62 -10.56 -2.52
CA SER A 160 -9.97 -9.95 -3.68
C SER A 160 -10.57 -8.59 -4.05
N GLY A 161 -11.35 -7.97 -3.16
CA GLY A 161 -12.05 -6.70 -3.40
C GLY A 161 -11.14 -5.48 -3.43
N GLY A 162 -11.49 -4.52 -4.28
CA GLY A 162 -10.83 -3.22 -4.39
C GLY A 162 -11.77 -2.16 -4.99
N GLY A 163 -11.47 -0.88 -4.73
CA GLY A 163 -12.27 0.22 -5.29
C GLY A 163 -13.75 0.27 -4.84
N GLY A 164 -14.08 -0.34 -3.70
CA GLY A 164 -15.44 -0.40 -3.16
C GLY A 164 -16.32 -1.54 -3.71
N LYS A 165 -15.82 -2.36 -4.63
CA LYS A 165 -16.52 -3.55 -5.12
C LYS A 165 -16.39 -4.71 -4.13
N GLY A 166 -17.46 -5.52 -4.01
CA GLY A 166 -17.50 -6.63 -3.07
C GLY A 166 -17.57 -6.19 -1.60
N ILE A 167 -18.08 -4.98 -1.32
CA ILE A 167 -18.30 -4.49 0.05
C ILE A 167 -19.79 -4.22 0.23
N ARG A 168 -20.37 -4.78 1.33
CA ARG A 168 -21.76 -4.54 1.73
C ARG A 168 -21.82 -4.24 3.22
N ARG A 169 -22.50 -3.16 3.58
CA ARG A 169 -22.88 -2.88 4.96
C ARG A 169 -24.18 -3.62 5.27
N VAL A 170 -24.23 -4.23 6.45
CA VAL A 170 -25.39 -4.95 6.94
C VAL A 170 -25.70 -4.46 8.36
N ASP A 171 -26.93 -4.03 8.55
CA ASP A 171 -27.37 -3.44 9.81
C ASP A 171 -28.12 -4.44 10.70
N SER A 172 -28.60 -5.58 10.14
CA SER A 172 -29.31 -6.62 10.89
C SER A 172 -29.14 -8.01 10.26
N ILE A 173 -29.49 -9.07 11.02
CA ILE A 173 -29.36 -10.47 10.59
C ILE A 173 -30.30 -10.80 9.41
N GLU A 174 -31.47 -10.15 9.34
CA GLU A 174 -32.47 -10.40 8.30
C GLU A 174 -31.93 -10.00 6.90
N GLN A 175 -31.06 -9.00 6.84
CA GLN A 175 -30.46 -8.52 5.59
C GLN A 175 -29.18 -9.29 5.21
N PHE A 176 -28.65 -10.10 6.15
CA PHE A 176 -27.30 -10.64 6.03
C PHE A 176 -27.14 -11.58 4.85
N GLU A 177 -28.03 -12.56 4.68
CA GLU A 177 -27.91 -13.59 3.64
C GLU A 177 -27.91 -12.99 2.22
N GLU A 178 -28.86 -12.12 1.95
CA GLU A 178 -28.97 -11.43 0.63
C GLU A 178 -27.70 -10.61 0.36
N ALA A 179 -27.24 -9.85 1.35
CA ALA A 179 -26.04 -9.03 1.23
C ALA A 179 -24.77 -9.88 1.01
N PHE A 180 -24.66 -11.02 1.70
CA PHE A 180 -23.53 -11.93 1.56
C PHE A 180 -23.48 -12.55 0.17
N LEU A 181 -24.59 -13.09 -0.31
CA LEU A 181 -24.68 -13.69 -1.64
C LEU A 181 -24.41 -12.65 -2.75
N SER A 182 -24.95 -11.45 -2.58
CA SER A 182 -24.69 -10.34 -3.51
C SER A 182 -23.20 -9.94 -3.54
N ALA A 183 -22.55 -9.80 -2.39
CA ALA A 183 -21.13 -9.46 -2.32
C ALA A 183 -20.24 -10.55 -2.93
N SER A 184 -20.53 -11.81 -2.62
CA SER A 184 -19.81 -12.98 -3.14
C SER A 184 -19.97 -13.11 -4.66
N SER A 185 -21.18 -12.94 -5.19
CA SER A 185 -21.45 -13.00 -6.64
C SER A 185 -20.77 -11.85 -7.40
N GLU A 186 -20.80 -10.64 -6.86
CA GLU A 186 -20.09 -9.49 -7.44
C GLU A 186 -18.59 -9.73 -7.47
N ALA A 187 -18.03 -10.24 -6.37
CA ALA A 187 -16.61 -10.55 -6.27
C ALA A 187 -16.19 -11.67 -7.25
N GLN A 188 -16.98 -12.73 -7.34
CA GLN A 188 -16.76 -13.82 -8.32
C GLN A 188 -16.75 -13.29 -9.75
N SER A 189 -17.67 -12.40 -10.08
CA SER A 189 -17.79 -11.83 -11.43
C SER A 189 -16.66 -10.86 -11.77
N ALA A 190 -16.25 -10.03 -10.79
CA ALA A 190 -15.27 -8.97 -11.00
C ALA A 190 -13.81 -9.44 -10.87
N PHE A 191 -13.55 -10.44 -10.02
CA PHE A 191 -12.20 -10.83 -9.63
C PHE A 191 -11.91 -12.34 -9.81
N GLY A 192 -12.94 -13.14 -10.17
CA GLY A 192 -12.82 -14.60 -10.28
C GLY A 192 -12.76 -15.33 -8.92
N ASP A 193 -13.04 -14.62 -7.82
CA ASP A 193 -12.95 -15.14 -6.46
C ASP A 193 -14.09 -14.56 -5.60
N GLY A 194 -15.03 -15.41 -5.24
CA GLY A 194 -16.21 -15.05 -4.42
C GLY A 194 -16.01 -15.15 -2.92
N ALA A 195 -14.81 -15.47 -2.45
CA ALA A 195 -14.53 -15.58 -1.03
C ALA A 195 -14.72 -14.26 -0.29
N CYS A 196 -15.46 -14.31 0.82
CA CYS A 196 -15.78 -13.15 1.64
C CYS A 196 -15.38 -13.36 3.09
N TYR A 197 -15.16 -12.26 3.79
CA TYR A 197 -14.98 -12.20 5.23
C TYR A 197 -15.83 -11.10 5.85
N ILE A 198 -15.98 -11.09 7.16
CA ILE A 198 -16.87 -10.17 7.86
C ILE A 198 -16.07 -9.35 8.86
N GLU A 199 -16.36 -8.06 8.93
CA GLU A 199 -15.77 -7.14 9.91
C GLU A 199 -16.83 -6.31 10.59
N LYS A 200 -16.59 -5.95 11.85
CA LYS A 200 -17.43 -4.96 12.55
C LYS A 200 -17.40 -3.64 11.83
N PHE A 201 -18.56 -3.05 11.55
CA PHE A 201 -18.65 -1.67 11.10
C PHE A 201 -18.49 -0.74 12.30
N ILE A 202 -17.39 -0.03 12.35
CA ILE A 202 -17.07 0.92 13.42
C ILE A 202 -17.45 2.32 12.95
N HIS A 203 -18.21 3.06 13.75
CA HIS A 203 -18.60 4.43 13.45
C HIS A 203 -19.01 5.16 14.75
N PRO A 204 -18.61 6.44 14.97
CA PRO A 204 -17.71 7.24 14.12
C PRO A 204 -16.25 6.78 14.22
N VAL A 205 -15.48 7.03 13.18
CA VAL A 205 -14.05 6.66 13.12
C VAL A 205 -13.16 7.84 12.73
N LYS A 206 -11.91 7.74 13.15
CA LYS A 206 -10.79 8.54 12.67
C LYS A 206 -9.80 7.64 11.96
N HIS A 207 -9.24 8.12 10.85
CA HIS A 207 -8.15 7.42 10.16
C HIS A 207 -6.83 8.06 10.60
N ILE A 208 -6.13 7.35 11.45
CA ILE A 208 -4.83 7.78 11.98
C ILE A 208 -3.81 6.69 11.64
N GLU A 209 -2.69 7.07 11.12
CA GLU A 209 -1.61 6.15 10.75
C GLU A 209 -0.29 6.55 11.41
N MET A 210 0.48 5.55 11.87
CA MET A 210 1.82 5.75 12.41
C MET A 210 2.86 5.49 11.33
N GLN A 211 3.80 6.43 11.15
CA GLN A 211 4.91 6.26 10.21
C GLN A 211 6.07 5.55 10.89
N LEU A 212 6.37 4.36 10.40
CA LEU A 212 7.53 3.59 10.83
C LEU A 212 8.65 3.69 9.78
N LEU A 213 9.88 3.74 10.25
CA LEU A 213 11.08 3.64 9.44
C LEU A 213 11.98 2.57 10.04
N CYS A 214 12.38 1.59 9.22
CA CYS A 214 13.22 0.47 9.65
C CYS A 214 14.48 0.42 8.79
N ASP A 215 15.59 -0.01 9.39
CA ASP A 215 16.81 -0.30 8.67
C ASP A 215 17.10 -1.82 8.60
N LYS A 216 18.10 -2.18 7.80
CA LYS A 216 18.52 -3.59 7.65
C LYS A 216 19.22 -4.19 8.89
N TYR A 217 19.48 -3.39 9.92
CA TYR A 217 20.12 -3.82 11.16
C TYR A 217 19.11 -4.08 12.28
N GLY A 218 17.83 -3.94 12.02
CA GLY A 218 16.75 -4.15 12.98
C GLY A 218 16.40 -2.93 13.82
N ASN A 219 16.94 -1.75 13.50
CA ASN A 219 16.50 -0.53 14.14
C ASN A 219 15.15 -0.10 13.59
N ILE A 220 14.25 0.32 14.48
CA ILE A 220 12.90 0.78 14.17
C ILE A 220 12.70 2.15 14.82
N VAL A 221 12.23 3.10 14.03
CA VAL A 221 11.87 4.44 14.53
C VAL A 221 10.43 4.74 14.14
N CYS A 222 9.62 5.17 15.10
CA CYS A 222 8.32 5.75 14.86
C CYS A 222 8.48 7.28 14.70
N LEU A 223 8.11 7.81 13.54
CA LEU A 223 8.23 9.22 13.21
C LEU A 223 6.99 10.05 13.61
N GLY A 224 6.03 9.42 14.29
CA GLY A 224 4.77 10.03 14.69
C GLY A 224 3.62 9.68 13.75
N GLU A 225 2.49 10.31 14.00
CA GLU A 225 1.23 10.01 13.30
C GLU A 225 0.87 11.05 12.24
N ARG A 226 -0.03 10.61 11.33
CA ARG A 226 -0.81 11.47 10.44
C ARG A 226 -2.30 11.23 10.67
N GLU A 227 -3.06 12.29 10.78
CA GLU A 227 -4.52 12.30 10.75
C GLU A 227 -4.99 12.37 9.30
N CYS A 228 -5.64 11.33 8.80
CA CYS A 228 -6.03 11.18 7.39
C CYS A 228 -7.54 11.04 7.22
N SER A 229 -8.34 11.53 8.16
CA SER A 229 -9.81 11.31 8.17
C SER A 229 -10.54 12.13 7.09
N VAL A 230 -9.95 13.20 6.59
CA VAL A 230 -10.56 14.01 5.52
C VAL A 230 -10.34 13.32 4.18
N GLN A 231 -11.37 12.60 3.74
CA GLN A 231 -11.31 11.74 2.55
C GLN A 231 -12.50 11.98 1.62
N ARG A 232 -12.29 11.74 0.34
CA ARG A 232 -13.35 11.70 -0.68
C ARG A 232 -13.34 10.33 -1.34
N LYS A 233 -14.41 9.54 -1.19
CA LYS A 233 -14.52 8.19 -1.75
C LYS A 233 -13.29 7.32 -1.42
N ASN A 234 -12.89 7.32 -0.15
CA ASN A 234 -11.71 6.63 0.38
C ASN A 234 -10.35 7.13 -0.15
N GLN A 235 -10.31 8.30 -0.78
CA GLN A 235 -9.08 8.98 -1.15
C GLN A 235 -8.76 10.07 -0.13
N LYS A 236 -7.59 10.01 0.47
CA LYS A 236 -7.08 11.02 1.39
C LYS A 236 -6.94 12.36 0.66
N MET A 237 -7.51 13.43 1.23
CA MET A 237 -7.51 14.77 0.65
C MET A 237 -6.66 15.74 1.46
N ILE A 238 -6.72 15.63 2.79
CA ILE A 238 -5.95 16.45 3.72
C ILE A 238 -5.37 15.52 4.77
N GLU A 239 -4.10 15.67 5.02
CA GLU A 239 -3.38 14.99 6.08
C GLU A 239 -2.72 16.04 6.98
N GLU A 240 -2.78 15.84 8.29
CA GLU A 240 -2.16 16.73 9.27
C GLU A 240 -1.39 15.94 10.33
N SER A 241 -0.37 16.55 10.88
CA SER A 241 0.46 15.99 11.94
C SER A 241 0.88 17.11 12.90
N PRO A 242 0.78 16.91 14.22
CA PRO A 242 0.18 15.76 14.89
C PRO A 242 -1.35 15.72 14.78
N SER A 243 -1.96 14.56 15.07
CA SER A 243 -3.42 14.43 15.07
C SER A 243 -4.04 15.21 16.25
N PRO A 244 -5.03 16.08 15.99
CA PRO A 244 -5.77 16.75 17.06
C PRO A 244 -6.76 15.79 17.78
N ALA A 245 -6.99 14.61 17.24
CA ALA A 245 -7.91 13.61 17.80
C ALA A 245 -7.26 12.67 18.82
N LEU A 246 -5.91 12.64 18.92
CA LEU A 246 -5.21 11.80 19.87
C LEU A 246 -4.81 12.56 21.13
N ASP A 247 -5.14 11.96 22.27
CA ASP A 247 -4.50 12.34 23.53
C ASP A 247 -3.09 11.72 23.65
N GLU A 248 -2.31 12.21 24.57
CA GLU A 248 -0.92 11.79 24.76
C GLU A 248 -0.79 10.30 25.16
N LYS A 249 -1.79 9.78 25.89
CA LYS A 249 -1.82 8.38 26.32
C LYS A 249 -2.04 7.45 25.11
N THR A 250 -3.07 7.72 24.33
CA THR A 250 -3.40 6.95 23.13
C THR A 250 -2.27 7.00 22.12
N ARG A 251 -1.65 8.17 21.93
CA ARG A 251 -0.48 8.33 21.04
C ARG A 251 0.66 7.41 21.45
N LYS A 252 0.99 7.33 22.74
CA LYS A 252 2.04 6.44 23.25
C LYS A 252 1.69 4.96 23.14
N GLU A 253 0.43 4.60 23.28
CA GLU A 253 -0.03 3.21 23.11
C GLU A 253 0.02 2.75 21.64
N MET A 254 -0.09 3.69 20.69
CA MET A 254 -0.01 3.41 19.25
C MET A 254 1.43 3.35 18.72
N MET A 255 2.39 3.95 19.43
CA MET A 255 3.82 3.97 19.08
C MET A 255 4.55 2.70 19.50
#